data_f227dea080a75caf4f82990be1058b7f
#
_entry.id   f227dea080a75caf4f82990be1058b7f
#
_cell.length_a   1.000
_cell.length_b   1.000
_cell.length_c   1.000
_cell.angle_alpha   90.00
_cell.angle_beta   90.00
_cell.angle_gamma   90.00
#
_symmetry.space_group_name_H-M   'P 1'
#
loop_
_entity.id
_entity.type
_entity.pdbx_description
1 polymer ?
#
loop_
_entity_poly.entity_id
_entity_poly.type
_entity_poly.pdbx_seq_one_letter_code
_entity_poly.pdbx_strand_id
1 'polypeptide(L)'
;MSLKRVVVKPYDRYKFEVWEDFNYQIELKENEFISGVVPKGYTTDGASIPRIFWSFYPPYKSEYFSACVLHDYLCSRAMHETSIKEAYKRADLVFYKHLKLLNVNFATCFIFYHWVDKFHKLKCYFKGYK
;
A
#
# COMPACT_ATOMS: atom_id res chain seq x y z
N MET A 1 8.69 -18.16 -9.16
CA MET A 1 9.31 -17.14 -8.32
C MET A 1 8.44 -16.90 -7.10
N SER A 2 8.98 -17.15 -5.92
CA SER A 2 8.22 -16.94 -4.70
C SER A 2 8.11 -15.44 -4.41
N LEU A 3 6.89 -14.99 -4.16
CA LEU A 3 6.64 -13.60 -3.78
C LEU A 3 7.07 -13.38 -2.34
N LYS A 4 7.94 -12.39 -2.13
CA LYS A 4 8.38 -12.04 -0.79
C LYS A 4 7.29 -11.29 -0.05
N ARG A 5 7.17 -11.58 1.23
CA ARG A 5 6.30 -10.85 2.15
C ARG A 5 7.13 -10.00 3.07
N VAL A 6 6.55 -8.88 3.50
CA VAL A 6 7.23 -7.98 4.44
C VAL A 6 7.38 -8.68 5.79
N VAL A 7 8.53 -8.46 6.45
CA VAL A 7 8.77 -8.93 7.81
C VAL A 7 8.67 -7.72 8.73
N VAL A 8 7.76 -7.77 9.69
CA VAL A 8 7.51 -6.66 10.59
C VAL A 8 7.58 -7.11 12.03
N LYS A 9 7.81 -6.15 12.93
CA LYS A 9 7.78 -6.34 14.36
C LYS A 9 6.68 -5.46 14.93
N PRO A 10 5.66 -6.01 15.59
CA PRO A 10 4.71 -5.18 16.29
C PRO A 10 5.38 -4.56 17.52
N TYR A 11 5.22 -3.26 17.72
CA TYR A 11 5.83 -2.58 18.86
C TYR A 11 4.82 -1.83 19.71
N ASP A 12 3.61 -1.67 19.21
CA ASP A 12 2.50 -1.08 19.94
C ASP A 12 1.20 -1.56 19.30
N ARG A 13 0.07 -1.22 19.88
CA ARG A 13 -1.24 -1.62 19.36
C ARG A 13 -1.44 -1.07 17.95
N TYR A 14 -1.63 -1.98 16.98
CA TYR A 14 -1.79 -1.67 15.55
C TYR A 14 -0.64 -0.88 14.95
N LYS A 15 0.56 -0.97 15.55
CA LYS A 15 1.75 -0.32 15.04
C LYS A 15 2.85 -1.34 14.78
N PHE A 16 3.48 -1.24 13.63
CA PHE A 16 4.46 -2.22 13.16
C PHE A 16 5.69 -1.51 12.63
N GLU A 17 6.84 -2.11 12.88
CA GLU A 17 8.12 -1.64 12.34
C GLU A 17 8.63 -2.68 11.35
N VAL A 18 9.06 -2.25 10.17
CA VAL A 18 9.67 -3.14 9.17
C VAL A 18 11.00 -3.63 9.74
N TRP A 19 11.11 -4.96 9.91
CA TRP A 19 12.25 -5.57 10.61
C TRP A 19 13.46 -5.77 9.71
N GLU A 20 13.26 -5.95 8.40
CA GLU A 20 14.33 -6.08 7.41
C GLU A 20 13.90 -5.41 6.12
N ASP A 21 14.88 -4.96 5.32
CA ASP A 21 14.58 -4.30 4.05
C ASP A 21 13.65 -5.17 3.20
N PHE A 22 12.56 -4.58 2.72
CA PHE A 22 11.61 -5.25 1.86
C PHE A 22 11.79 -4.77 0.42
N ASN A 23 12.40 -5.64 -0.39
CA ASN A 23 12.62 -5.36 -1.80
C ASN A 23 11.37 -5.72 -2.59
N TYR A 24 10.90 -4.79 -3.43
CA TYR A 24 9.70 -5.05 -4.24
C TYR A 24 9.97 -4.75 -5.70
N GLN A 25 9.26 -5.48 -6.56
CA GLN A 25 9.23 -5.25 -8.00
C GLN A 25 7.83 -5.62 -8.47
N ILE A 26 7.07 -4.63 -8.92
CA ILE A 26 5.67 -4.78 -9.29
C ILE A 26 5.48 -4.34 -10.73
N GLU A 27 4.88 -5.17 -11.55
CA GLU A 27 4.54 -4.83 -12.93
C GLU A 27 3.26 -3.98 -12.93
N LEU A 28 3.35 -2.77 -13.48
CA LEU A 28 2.21 -1.87 -13.60
C LEU A 28 1.49 -2.05 -14.93
N LYS A 29 2.26 -2.13 -16.01
CA LYS A 29 1.79 -2.38 -17.37
C LYS A 29 2.75 -3.35 -18.00
N GLU A 30 2.40 -3.86 -19.19
CA GLU A 30 3.28 -4.77 -19.92
C GLU A 30 4.67 -4.15 -20.04
N ASN A 31 5.67 -4.85 -19.53
CA ASN A 31 7.09 -4.46 -19.52
C ASN A 31 7.39 -3.15 -18.78
N GLU A 32 6.46 -2.67 -17.96
CA GLU A 32 6.70 -1.49 -17.11
C GLU A 32 6.63 -1.91 -15.64
N PHE A 33 7.76 -1.79 -14.94
CA PHE A 33 7.88 -2.23 -13.56
C PHE A 33 8.22 -1.04 -12.66
N ILE A 34 7.72 -1.10 -11.43
CA ILE A 34 8.21 -0.24 -10.35
C ILE A 34 8.95 -1.13 -9.37
N SER A 35 10.12 -0.70 -8.92
CA SER A 35 10.93 -1.44 -7.96
C SER A 35 11.56 -0.50 -6.96
N GLY A 36 11.92 -1.05 -5.81
CA GLY A 36 12.55 -0.29 -4.76
C GLY A 36 12.63 -1.08 -3.47
N VAL A 37 12.84 -0.37 -2.38
CA VAL A 37 13.01 -0.96 -1.05
C VAL A 37 12.20 -0.18 -0.04
N VAL A 38 11.38 -0.88 0.75
CA VAL A 38 10.83 -0.32 1.98
C VAL A 38 11.89 -0.58 3.05
N PRO A 39 12.52 0.47 3.60
CA PRO A 39 13.69 0.27 4.44
C PRO A 39 13.34 -0.30 5.82
N LYS A 40 14.27 -1.07 6.34
CA LYS A 40 14.23 -1.50 7.74
C LYS A 40 14.05 -0.27 8.63
N GLY A 41 13.17 -0.38 9.61
CA GLY A 41 12.88 0.72 10.54
C GLY A 41 11.69 1.57 10.14
N TYR A 42 11.14 1.42 8.92
CA TYR A 42 9.94 2.11 8.53
C TYR A 42 8.77 1.67 9.43
N THR A 43 8.01 2.62 9.94
CA THR A 43 6.87 2.31 10.82
C THR A 43 5.55 2.57 10.11
N THR A 44 4.59 1.67 10.33
CA THR A 44 3.28 1.74 9.70
C THR A 44 2.23 1.23 10.68
N ASP A 45 1.01 1.75 10.55
CA ASP A 45 -0.14 1.23 11.29
C ASP A 45 -1.01 0.32 10.45
N GLY A 46 -0.60 0.04 9.21
CA GLY A 46 -1.37 -0.77 8.28
C GLY A 46 -2.67 -0.10 7.82
N ALA A 47 -2.74 1.21 7.92
CA ALA A 47 -3.99 1.98 7.83
C ALA A 47 -4.47 2.28 6.42
N SER A 48 -4.16 1.43 5.43
CA SER A 48 -4.76 1.57 4.10
C SER A 48 -6.26 1.24 4.10
N ILE A 49 -6.76 0.65 5.18
CA ILE A 49 -8.15 0.22 5.31
C ILE A 49 -8.83 1.04 6.39
N PRO A 50 -9.96 1.70 6.08
CA PRO A 50 -10.70 2.47 7.09
C PRO A 50 -11.18 1.59 8.24
N ARG A 51 -11.20 2.14 9.44
CA ARG A 51 -11.62 1.40 10.64
C ARG A 51 -13.02 0.79 10.53
N ILE A 52 -13.92 1.45 9.81
CA ILE A 52 -15.29 0.96 9.63
C ILE A 52 -15.32 -0.42 8.97
N PHE A 53 -14.28 -0.76 8.17
CA PHE A 53 -14.21 -2.05 7.48
C PHE A 53 -13.37 -3.08 8.22
N TRP A 54 -12.77 -2.76 9.38
CA TRP A 54 -11.85 -3.66 10.08
C TRP A 54 -12.51 -4.97 10.55
N SER A 55 -13.82 -4.97 10.75
CA SER A 55 -14.55 -6.19 11.11
C SER A 55 -14.48 -7.25 10.00
N PHE A 56 -14.45 -6.79 8.73
CA PHE A 56 -14.39 -7.65 7.56
C PHE A 56 -12.98 -7.76 7.00
N TYR A 57 -12.21 -6.67 7.07
CA TYR A 57 -10.88 -6.54 6.46
C TYR A 57 -9.91 -5.92 7.45
N PRO A 58 -9.47 -6.67 8.48
CA PRO A 58 -8.49 -6.11 9.42
C PRO A 58 -7.17 -5.78 8.72
N PRO A 59 -6.54 -4.63 9.05
CA PRO A 59 -5.36 -4.14 8.32
C PRO A 59 -4.11 -4.99 8.50
N TYR A 60 -4.10 -5.88 9.48
CA TYR A 60 -2.94 -6.72 9.80
C TYR A 60 -3.05 -8.16 9.30
N LYS A 61 -4.01 -8.45 8.44
CA LYS A 61 -4.20 -9.81 7.92
C LYS A 61 -3.06 -10.18 6.97
N SER A 62 -2.39 -11.29 7.24
CA SER A 62 -1.19 -11.70 6.48
C SER A 62 -1.45 -11.86 4.99
N GLU A 63 -2.69 -12.16 4.60
CA GLU A 63 -3.09 -12.33 3.20
C GLU A 63 -2.77 -11.10 2.35
N TYR A 64 -2.92 -9.90 2.91
CA TYR A 64 -2.71 -8.66 2.16
C TYR A 64 -1.83 -7.63 2.88
N PHE A 65 -1.28 -7.96 4.03
CA PHE A 65 -0.55 -7.01 4.86
C PHE A 65 0.66 -6.41 4.13
N SER A 66 1.39 -7.22 3.37
CA SER A 66 2.56 -6.73 2.62
C SER A 66 2.17 -5.63 1.64
N ALA A 67 1.03 -5.78 0.97
CA ALA A 67 0.53 -4.76 0.05
C ALA A 67 0.16 -3.48 0.80
N CYS A 68 -0.43 -3.59 1.99
CA CYS A 68 -0.77 -2.42 2.81
C CYS A 68 0.47 -1.66 3.26
N VAL A 69 1.53 -2.37 3.68
CA VAL A 69 2.79 -1.74 4.10
C VAL A 69 3.44 -1.00 2.93
N LEU A 70 3.54 -1.64 1.76
CA LEU A 70 4.11 -0.99 0.59
C LEU A 70 3.29 0.22 0.16
N HIS A 71 1.97 0.11 0.16
CA HIS A 71 1.07 1.21 -0.19
C HIS A 71 1.28 2.40 0.75
N ASP A 72 1.33 2.13 2.07
CA ASP A 72 1.56 3.17 3.06
C ASP A 72 2.89 3.88 2.84
N TYR A 73 3.95 3.11 2.55
CA TYR A 73 5.27 3.67 2.26
C TYR A 73 5.24 4.55 1.02
N LEU A 74 4.63 4.08 -0.07
CA LEU A 74 4.55 4.85 -1.31
C LEU A 74 3.72 6.11 -1.13
N CYS A 75 2.66 6.06 -0.34
CA CYS A 75 1.84 7.25 -0.04
C CYS A 75 2.64 8.27 0.78
N SER A 76 3.48 7.82 1.71
CA SER A 76 4.33 8.73 2.48
C SER A 76 5.37 9.40 1.58
N ARG A 77 5.89 8.68 0.59
CA ARG A 77 6.85 9.22 -0.39
C ARG A 77 6.19 10.15 -1.40
N ALA A 78 4.90 9.98 -1.65
CA ALA A 78 4.16 10.79 -2.61
C ALA A 78 4.21 12.28 -2.28
N MET A 79 4.29 12.63 -1.01
CA MET A 79 4.35 14.01 -0.56
C MET A 79 5.63 14.74 -1.01
N HIS A 80 6.66 13.99 -1.41
CA HIS A 80 7.94 14.53 -1.86
C HIS A 80 8.07 14.54 -3.38
N GLU A 81 7.02 14.14 -4.10
CA GLU A 81 7.03 14.08 -5.55
C GLU A 81 6.57 15.40 -6.16
N THR A 82 6.97 15.63 -7.42
CA THR A 82 6.61 16.84 -8.17
C THR A 82 5.09 16.98 -8.33
N SER A 83 4.43 15.86 -8.64
CA SER A 83 2.98 15.80 -8.71
C SER A 83 2.47 14.81 -7.66
N ILE A 84 1.93 15.33 -6.58
CA ILE A 84 1.40 14.51 -5.48
C ILE A 84 0.23 13.66 -5.98
N LYS A 85 -0.63 14.25 -6.78
CA LYS A 85 -1.81 13.56 -7.33
C LYS A 85 -1.41 12.35 -8.18
N GLU A 86 -0.44 12.51 -9.07
CA GLU A 86 0.03 11.40 -9.91
C GLU A 86 0.75 10.35 -9.08
N ALA A 87 1.50 10.76 -8.05
CA ALA A 87 2.18 9.84 -7.16
C ALA A 87 1.19 8.98 -6.37
N TYR A 88 0.10 9.55 -5.89
CA TYR A 88 -0.97 8.79 -5.25
C TYR A 88 -1.63 7.80 -6.21
N LYS A 89 -1.90 8.24 -7.43
CA LYS A 89 -2.47 7.34 -8.46
C LYS A 89 -1.57 6.13 -8.70
N ARG A 90 -0.27 6.38 -8.80
CA ARG A 90 0.71 5.29 -8.99
C ARG A 90 0.74 4.37 -7.76
N ALA A 91 0.75 4.94 -6.57
CA ALA A 91 0.74 4.16 -5.33
C ALA A 91 -0.50 3.26 -5.24
N ASP A 92 -1.66 3.78 -5.61
CA ASP A 92 -2.91 3.03 -5.58
C ASP A 92 -2.91 1.91 -6.62
N LEU A 93 -2.34 2.15 -7.80
CA LEU A 93 -2.23 1.12 -8.82
C LEU A 93 -1.25 0.02 -8.39
N VAL A 94 -0.13 0.39 -7.77
CA VAL A 94 0.81 -0.58 -7.20
C VAL A 94 0.11 -1.44 -6.15
N PHE A 95 -0.70 -0.82 -5.31
CA PHE A 95 -1.47 -1.52 -4.29
C PHE A 95 -2.37 -2.59 -4.92
N TYR A 96 -3.13 -2.23 -5.94
CA TYR A 96 -4.01 -3.16 -6.65
C TYR A 96 -3.22 -4.31 -7.28
N LYS A 97 -2.14 -4.00 -7.98
CA LYS A 97 -1.30 -5.03 -8.63
C LYS A 97 -0.65 -5.94 -7.60
N HIS A 98 -0.19 -5.39 -6.47
CA HIS A 98 0.42 -6.16 -5.40
C HIS A 98 -0.61 -7.11 -4.76
N LEU A 99 -1.82 -6.63 -4.50
CA LEU A 99 -2.90 -7.48 -3.99
C LEU A 99 -3.15 -8.67 -4.91
N LYS A 100 -3.17 -8.44 -6.22
CA LYS A 100 -3.35 -9.53 -7.20
C LYS A 100 -2.20 -10.52 -7.15
N LEU A 101 -0.97 -10.05 -7.04
CA LEU A 101 0.20 -10.92 -6.91
C LEU A 101 0.15 -11.76 -5.64
N LEU A 102 -0.43 -11.24 -4.57
CA LEU A 102 -0.61 -11.97 -3.31
C LEU A 102 -1.79 -12.94 -3.35
N ASN A 103 -2.45 -13.06 -4.50
CA ASN A 103 -3.62 -13.93 -4.70
C ASN A 103 -4.82 -13.55 -3.84
N VAL A 104 -4.95 -12.26 -3.53
CA VAL A 104 -6.13 -11.75 -2.85
C VAL A 104 -7.31 -11.84 -3.83
N ASN A 105 -8.48 -12.23 -3.35
CA ASN A 105 -9.63 -12.43 -4.22
C ASN A 105 -10.05 -11.13 -4.91
N PHE A 106 -10.72 -11.27 -6.06
CA PHE A 106 -11.10 -10.14 -6.91
C PHE A 106 -11.94 -9.11 -6.17
N ALA A 107 -12.92 -9.56 -5.40
CA ALA A 107 -13.83 -8.65 -4.69
C ALA A 107 -13.06 -7.77 -3.69
N THR A 108 -12.14 -8.35 -2.94
CA THR A 108 -11.31 -7.61 -1.99
C THR A 108 -10.39 -6.63 -2.70
N CYS A 109 -9.74 -7.07 -3.80
CA CYS A 109 -8.89 -6.19 -4.61
C CYS A 109 -9.67 -4.98 -5.12
N PHE A 110 -10.87 -5.23 -5.64
CA PHE A 110 -11.75 -4.20 -6.19
C PHE A 110 -12.15 -3.19 -5.11
N ILE A 111 -12.59 -3.68 -3.95
CA ILE A 111 -13.03 -2.82 -2.84
C ILE A 111 -11.87 -1.95 -2.34
N PHE A 112 -10.72 -2.56 -2.11
CA PHE A 112 -9.54 -1.85 -1.59
C PHE A 112 -9.06 -0.79 -2.58
N TYR A 113 -8.95 -1.15 -3.86
CA TYR A 113 -8.47 -0.22 -4.89
C TYR A 113 -9.41 0.98 -5.03
N HIS A 114 -10.71 0.73 -5.14
CA HIS A 114 -11.67 1.81 -5.31
C HIS A 114 -11.75 2.71 -4.08
N TRP A 115 -11.57 2.14 -2.90
CA TRP A 115 -11.54 2.94 -1.68
C TRP A 115 -10.35 3.91 -1.66
N VAL A 116 -9.14 3.41 -1.87
CA VAL A 116 -7.95 4.27 -1.81
C VAL A 116 -7.95 5.29 -2.94
N ASP A 117 -8.38 4.90 -4.14
CA ASP A 117 -8.48 5.79 -5.28
C ASP A 117 -9.41 6.98 -4.98
N LYS A 118 -10.60 6.71 -4.49
CA LYS A 118 -11.56 7.76 -4.14
C LYS A 118 -11.09 8.61 -2.97
N PHE A 119 -10.51 7.99 -1.96
CA PHE A 119 -9.96 8.70 -0.82
C PHE A 119 -8.88 9.70 -1.25
N HIS A 120 -7.96 9.27 -2.10
CA HIS A 120 -6.89 10.14 -2.57
C HIS A 120 -7.40 11.26 -3.50
N LYS A 121 -8.40 10.97 -4.33
CA LYS A 121 -9.03 12.00 -5.17
C LYS A 121 -9.66 13.10 -4.31
N LEU A 122 -10.40 12.71 -3.27
CA LEU A 122 -10.99 13.67 -2.33
C LEU A 122 -9.91 14.45 -1.59
N LYS A 123 -8.89 13.76 -1.11
CA LYS A 123 -7.78 14.40 -0.38
C LYS A 123 -7.09 15.45 -1.25
N CYS A 124 -6.79 15.10 -2.50
CA CYS A 124 -6.15 16.04 -3.44
C CYS A 124 -7.03 17.23 -3.72
N TYR A 125 -8.34 17.02 -3.86
CA TYR A 125 -9.30 18.09 -4.08
C TYR A 125 -9.33 19.08 -2.91
N PHE A 126 -9.49 18.56 -1.67
CA PHE A 126 -9.57 19.41 -0.49
C PHE A 126 -8.26 20.07 -0.11
N LYS A 127 -7.13 19.43 -0.38
CA LYS A 127 -5.80 19.98 -0.08
C LYS A 127 -5.23 20.81 -1.23
N GLY A 128 -5.87 20.80 -2.39
CA GLY A 128 -5.37 21.51 -3.56
C GLY A 128 -4.12 20.91 -4.16
N TYR A 129 -3.87 19.63 -3.98
CA TYR A 129 -2.72 18.95 -4.56
C TYR A 129 -2.90 18.80 -6.07
N LYS A 130 -1.82 18.96 -6.79
CA LYS A 130 -1.77 18.78 -8.25
C LYS A 130 -0.93 17.60 -8.64
#